data_0975038a3f6b46ff2587562f4fa39b87
#
_entry.id   0975038a3f6b46ff2587562f4fa39b87
#
_cell.length_a   1.000
_cell.length_b   1.000
_cell.length_c   1.000
_cell.angle_alpha   90.00
_cell.angle_beta   90.00
_cell.angle_gamma   90.00
#
_symmetry.space_group_name_H-M   'P 1'
#
loop_
_entity.id
_entity.type
_entity.pdbx_description
1 polymer ?
#
loop_
_entity_poly.entity_id
_entity_poly.type
_entity_poly.pdbx_seq_one_letter_code
_entity_poly.pdbx_strand_id
1 'polypeptide(L)'
;THQLPEGDITDIVECSKGILLVYNTGRLVCLDTRTNEIKWQQDDLVGELGTDKQGIFTLFVDRDNDIWMYSPLGIWVYNPEQEKWLSWLTNIIKRRSHNMVRAVSQDKQGRIWIGTDQDGIDILDKKTGEVRQLRNKAGDERSLQNNTVMVLYEDSSETMWVGTYKKGISYFNECAFKFGAEYIGDISCIEEDKEGYVWLGTNDVGIIYWNSVTGNRAAFPQKGMDKLTTDAIVCILKASDGKLWIGTFGGGLICYDNGRIIHYKKNI
;
A
#
# COMPACT_ATOMS: atom_id res chain seq x y z
N THR A 1 -15.48 -19.12 20.97
CA THR A 1 -14.70 -19.00 19.70
C THR A 1 -15.53 -18.22 18.72
N HIS A 2 -15.11 -16.99 18.42
CA HIS A 2 -15.75 -16.18 17.40
C HIS A 2 -15.38 -16.79 16.04
N GLN A 3 -16.37 -17.20 15.28
CA GLN A 3 -16.16 -17.89 14.02
C GLN A 3 -16.21 -16.85 12.89
N LEU A 4 -15.06 -16.64 12.22
CA LEU A 4 -14.99 -15.84 11.01
C LEU A 4 -15.66 -16.61 9.84
N PRO A 5 -16.18 -15.89 8.84
CA PRO A 5 -16.66 -16.52 7.60
C PRO A 5 -15.58 -17.38 6.94
N GLU A 6 -15.99 -18.44 6.26
CA GLU A 6 -15.06 -19.26 5.46
C GLU A 6 -14.50 -18.48 4.28
N GLY A 7 -13.24 -18.74 3.95
CA GLY A 7 -12.52 -18.16 2.82
C GLY A 7 -11.12 -17.66 3.21
N ASP A 8 -10.33 -17.32 2.20
CA ASP A 8 -8.99 -16.80 2.40
C ASP A 8 -9.02 -15.27 2.57
N ILE A 9 -8.44 -14.79 3.65
CA ILE A 9 -8.26 -13.35 3.89
C ILE A 9 -7.05 -12.91 3.06
N THR A 10 -7.22 -11.89 2.23
CA THR A 10 -6.17 -11.39 1.33
C THR A 10 -5.54 -10.10 1.83
N ASP A 11 -6.24 -9.32 2.65
CA ASP A 11 -5.70 -8.12 3.27
C ASP A 11 -6.44 -7.75 4.56
N ILE A 12 -5.77 -6.94 5.39
CA ILE A 12 -6.26 -6.49 6.69
C ILE A 12 -5.82 -5.05 6.94
N VAL A 13 -6.75 -4.19 7.36
CA VAL A 13 -6.47 -2.78 7.64
C VAL A 13 -7.29 -2.29 8.83
N GLU A 14 -6.75 -1.35 9.59
CA GLU A 14 -7.49 -0.63 10.62
C GLU A 14 -8.41 0.42 9.99
N CYS A 15 -9.62 0.56 10.53
CA CYS A 15 -10.55 1.63 10.20
C CYS A 15 -11.15 2.24 11.47
N SER A 16 -11.87 3.35 11.36
CA SER A 16 -12.49 4.02 12.52
C SER A 16 -13.45 3.15 13.33
N LYS A 17 -13.96 2.07 12.75
CA LYS A 17 -14.92 1.15 13.37
C LYS A 17 -14.29 -0.14 13.91
N GLY A 18 -13.03 -0.41 13.61
CA GLY A 18 -12.32 -1.62 14.04
C GLY A 18 -11.29 -2.13 13.02
N ILE A 19 -11.12 -3.43 12.96
CA ILE A 19 -10.27 -4.11 11.99
C ILE A 19 -11.11 -4.57 10.81
N LEU A 20 -10.72 -4.17 9.63
CA LEU A 20 -11.36 -4.55 8.38
C LEU A 20 -10.56 -5.67 7.70
N LEU A 21 -11.26 -6.70 7.31
CA LEU A 21 -10.74 -7.86 6.57
C LEU A 21 -11.37 -7.88 5.18
N VAL A 22 -10.59 -8.21 4.16
CA VAL A 22 -11.11 -8.56 2.84
C VAL A 22 -10.76 -10.00 2.49
N TYR A 23 -11.72 -10.69 1.94
CA TYR A 23 -11.59 -12.08 1.50
C TYR A 23 -11.30 -12.15 -0.01
N ASN A 24 -10.75 -13.28 -0.44
CA ASN A 24 -10.48 -13.57 -1.85
C ASN A 24 -11.74 -13.55 -2.75
N THR A 25 -12.93 -13.58 -2.15
CA THR A 25 -14.23 -13.44 -2.84
C THR A 25 -14.67 -11.99 -3.01
N GLY A 26 -13.97 -11.01 -2.39
CA GLY A 26 -14.41 -9.61 -2.31
C GLY A 26 -15.33 -9.30 -1.13
N ARG A 27 -15.58 -10.28 -0.23
CA ARG A 27 -16.32 -10.04 1.02
C ARG A 27 -15.52 -9.13 1.93
N LEU A 28 -16.18 -8.14 2.52
CA LEU A 28 -15.65 -7.29 3.58
C LEU A 28 -16.24 -7.70 4.94
N VAL A 29 -15.39 -7.75 5.96
CA VAL A 29 -15.80 -8.03 7.34
C VAL A 29 -15.11 -7.04 8.27
N CYS A 30 -15.86 -6.34 9.11
CA CYS A 30 -15.34 -5.45 10.13
C CYS A 30 -15.49 -6.11 11.51
N LEU A 31 -14.37 -6.18 12.24
CA LEU A 31 -14.31 -6.69 13.60
C LEU A 31 -14.23 -5.54 14.61
N ASP A 32 -14.96 -5.63 15.70
CA ASP A 32 -14.78 -4.75 16.84
C ASP A 32 -13.49 -5.15 17.58
N THR A 33 -12.56 -4.19 17.76
CA THR A 33 -11.26 -4.43 18.41
C THR A 33 -11.33 -4.76 19.89
N ARG A 34 -12.46 -4.48 20.56
CA ARG A 34 -12.64 -4.72 21.99
C ARG A 34 -13.29 -6.07 22.28
N THR A 35 -14.29 -6.44 21.45
CA THR A 35 -15.04 -7.70 21.64
C THR A 35 -14.54 -8.82 20.75
N ASN A 36 -13.79 -8.52 19.69
CA ASN A 36 -13.40 -9.42 18.61
C ASN A 36 -14.60 -10.05 17.88
N GLU A 37 -15.76 -9.41 17.95
CA GLU A 37 -16.98 -9.85 17.27
C GLU A 37 -17.10 -9.16 15.91
N ILE A 38 -17.82 -9.80 14.99
CA ILE A 38 -18.16 -9.21 13.70
C ILE A 38 -19.16 -8.08 13.97
N LYS A 39 -18.75 -6.85 13.63
CA LYS A 39 -19.58 -5.65 13.75
C LYS A 39 -20.50 -5.48 12.56
N TRP A 40 -19.99 -5.74 11.37
CA TRP A 40 -20.74 -5.78 10.12
C TRP A 40 -19.98 -6.59 9.07
N GLN A 41 -20.68 -7.05 8.06
CA GLN A 41 -20.10 -7.65 6.85
C GLN A 41 -20.84 -7.16 5.61
N GLN A 42 -20.16 -7.21 4.47
CA GLN A 42 -20.67 -6.80 3.18
C GLN A 42 -20.32 -7.85 2.11
N ASP A 43 -21.35 -8.43 1.51
CA ASP A 43 -21.25 -9.53 0.55
C ASP A 43 -21.69 -9.15 -0.87
N ASP A 44 -22.21 -7.93 -1.10
CA ASP A 44 -22.83 -7.53 -2.37
C ASP A 44 -21.91 -7.71 -3.57
N LEU A 45 -20.60 -7.46 -3.37
CA LEU A 45 -19.62 -7.58 -4.44
C LEU A 45 -19.39 -9.03 -4.88
N VAL A 46 -19.59 -9.99 -3.98
CA VAL A 46 -19.49 -11.43 -4.29
C VAL A 46 -20.48 -11.79 -5.41
N GLY A 47 -21.69 -11.22 -5.36
CA GLY A 47 -22.71 -11.42 -6.40
C GLY A 47 -22.36 -10.75 -7.74
N GLU A 48 -21.74 -9.56 -7.71
CA GLU A 48 -21.36 -8.83 -8.92
C GLU A 48 -20.15 -9.44 -9.64
N LEU A 49 -19.16 -9.95 -8.89
CA LEU A 49 -17.96 -10.56 -9.45
C LEU A 49 -18.21 -11.98 -9.99
N GLY A 50 -19.27 -12.64 -9.53
CA GLY A 50 -19.55 -14.06 -9.77
C GLY A 50 -18.76 -14.98 -8.84
N THR A 51 -19.36 -16.08 -8.43
CA THR A 51 -18.80 -17.02 -7.43
C THR A 51 -17.50 -17.68 -7.86
N ASP A 52 -17.18 -17.66 -9.15
CA ASP A 52 -16.00 -18.33 -9.72
C ASP A 52 -14.76 -17.43 -9.80
N LYS A 53 -14.91 -16.12 -9.51
CA LYS A 53 -13.79 -15.18 -9.57
C LYS A 53 -13.24 -14.94 -8.16
N GLN A 54 -12.13 -15.57 -7.88
CA GLN A 54 -11.33 -15.29 -6.71
C GLN A 54 -10.18 -14.36 -7.10
N GLY A 55 -9.84 -13.43 -6.20
CA GLY A 55 -8.77 -12.46 -6.42
C GLY A 55 -8.01 -12.12 -5.14
N ILE A 56 -6.83 -11.56 -5.32
CA ILE A 56 -6.12 -10.92 -4.21
C ILE A 56 -6.60 -9.48 -4.17
N PHE A 57 -7.45 -9.18 -3.20
CA PHE A 57 -7.93 -7.82 -2.95
C PHE A 57 -7.03 -7.15 -1.92
N THR A 58 -6.80 -5.86 -2.14
CA THR A 58 -6.06 -4.98 -1.23
C THR A 58 -6.98 -3.87 -0.77
N LEU A 59 -6.79 -3.41 0.47
CA LEU A 59 -7.60 -2.38 1.10
C LEU A 59 -6.79 -1.11 1.32
N PHE A 60 -7.47 0.02 1.20
CA PHE A 60 -7.02 1.30 1.68
C PHE A 60 -8.22 2.02 2.31
N VAL A 61 -8.04 2.65 3.47
CA VAL A 61 -9.08 3.45 4.13
C VAL A 61 -8.64 4.90 4.10
N ASP A 62 -9.43 5.75 3.46
CA ASP A 62 -9.13 7.18 3.38
C ASP A 62 -9.57 7.94 4.66
N ARG A 63 -9.23 9.22 4.75
CA ARG A 63 -9.53 10.05 5.93
C ARG A 63 -11.01 10.35 6.12
N ASP A 64 -11.83 10.14 5.10
CA ASP A 64 -13.29 10.23 5.19
C ASP A 64 -13.91 8.89 5.63
N ASN A 65 -13.07 7.89 5.96
CA ASN A 65 -13.40 6.50 6.24
C ASN A 65 -14.06 5.75 5.08
N ASP A 66 -13.91 6.22 3.84
CA ASP A 66 -14.28 5.45 2.68
C ASP A 66 -13.28 4.30 2.48
N ILE A 67 -13.80 3.12 2.23
CA ILE A 67 -13.01 1.89 2.04
C ILE A 67 -12.78 1.68 0.55
N TRP A 68 -11.54 1.76 0.15
CA TRP A 68 -11.07 1.51 -1.21
C TRP A 68 -10.60 0.06 -1.28
N MET A 69 -11.29 -0.74 -2.06
CA MET A 69 -10.92 -2.12 -2.33
C MET A 69 -10.49 -2.24 -3.79
N TYR A 70 -9.33 -2.80 -4.04
CA TYR A 70 -8.80 -2.94 -5.40
C TYR A 70 -8.08 -4.27 -5.62
N SER A 71 -8.04 -4.69 -6.86
CA SER A 71 -7.40 -5.92 -7.32
C SER A 71 -7.14 -5.83 -8.82
N PRO A 72 -6.50 -6.82 -9.45
CA PRO A 72 -6.46 -6.92 -10.91
C PRO A 72 -7.83 -6.95 -11.60
N LEU A 73 -8.91 -7.24 -10.87
CA LEU A 73 -10.27 -7.27 -11.37
C LEU A 73 -10.93 -5.89 -11.43
N GLY A 74 -10.42 -4.92 -10.65
CA GLY A 74 -10.97 -3.56 -10.61
C GLY A 74 -10.73 -2.83 -9.30
N ILE A 75 -11.46 -1.74 -9.13
CA ILE A 75 -11.48 -0.91 -7.93
C ILE A 75 -12.92 -0.60 -7.54
N TRP A 76 -13.21 -0.65 -6.26
CA TRP A 76 -14.51 -0.37 -5.66
C TRP A 76 -14.34 0.49 -4.42
N VAL A 77 -15.32 1.35 -4.16
CA VAL A 77 -15.30 2.23 -2.98
C VAL A 77 -16.58 2.03 -2.19
N TYR A 78 -16.46 1.66 -0.93
CA TYR A 78 -17.57 1.47 0.00
C TYR A 78 -17.54 2.52 1.10
N ASN A 79 -18.67 3.18 1.33
CA ASN A 79 -18.83 4.10 2.45
C ASN A 79 -19.58 3.39 3.60
N PRO A 80 -18.91 3.12 4.72
CA PRO A 80 -19.52 2.38 5.84
C PRO A 80 -20.51 3.20 6.67
N GLU A 81 -20.50 4.54 6.55
CA GLU A 81 -21.47 5.42 7.23
C GLU A 81 -22.81 5.43 6.50
N GLN A 82 -22.75 5.36 5.17
CA GLN A 82 -23.93 5.36 4.29
C GLN A 82 -24.36 3.94 3.93
N GLU A 83 -23.59 2.93 4.32
CA GLU A 83 -23.80 1.51 4.02
C GLU A 83 -23.98 1.24 2.52
N LYS A 84 -23.17 1.92 1.68
CA LYS A 84 -23.33 1.79 0.23
C LYS A 84 -22.01 1.88 -0.55
N TRP A 85 -22.01 1.27 -1.72
CA TRP A 85 -20.97 1.40 -2.73
C TRP A 85 -21.06 2.77 -3.43
N LEU A 86 -19.93 3.48 -3.50
CA LEU A 86 -19.84 4.78 -4.18
C LEU A 86 -19.56 4.58 -5.68
N SER A 87 -20.55 4.06 -6.40
CA SER A 87 -20.43 3.71 -7.83
C SER A 87 -19.97 4.86 -8.71
N TRP A 88 -20.26 6.12 -8.32
CA TRP A 88 -19.84 7.29 -9.06
C TRP A 88 -18.31 7.45 -9.07
N LEU A 89 -17.63 7.23 -7.93
CA LEU A 89 -16.17 7.22 -7.83
C LEU A 89 -15.56 6.08 -8.67
N THR A 90 -16.07 4.88 -8.49
CA THR A 90 -15.66 3.71 -9.27
C THR A 90 -15.78 3.96 -10.78
N ASN A 91 -16.86 4.59 -11.23
CA ASN A 91 -17.09 4.90 -12.63
C ASN A 91 -16.15 5.98 -13.18
N ILE A 92 -15.79 6.99 -12.38
CA ILE A 92 -14.79 7.99 -12.79
C ILE A 92 -13.46 7.30 -13.10
N ILE A 93 -13.01 6.42 -12.22
CA ILE A 93 -11.73 5.72 -12.36
C ILE A 93 -11.79 4.76 -13.56
N LYS A 94 -12.82 3.93 -13.66
CA LYS A 94 -13.00 2.96 -14.77
C LYS A 94 -13.03 3.60 -16.16
N ARG A 95 -13.51 4.84 -16.27
CA ARG A 95 -13.54 5.57 -17.55
C ARG A 95 -12.16 6.07 -17.99
N ARG A 96 -11.23 6.24 -17.05
CA ARG A 96 -9.91 6.84 -17.28
C ARG A 96 -8.80 5.81 -17.36
N SER A 97 -8.80 4.84 -16.46
CA SER A 97 -7.79 3.79 -16.44
C SER A 97 -8.39 2.47 -16.90
N HIS A 98 -7.84 1.92 -17.99
CA HIS A 98 -8.19 0.59 -18.50
C HIS A 98 -7.28 -0.48 -17.87
N ASN A 99 -6.31 -0.08 -17.09
CA ASN A 99 -5.30 -0.94 -16.50
C ASN A 99 -5.57 -1.26 -15.03
N MET A 100 -4.97 -2.36 -14.58
CA MET A 100 -5.10 -2.84 -13.21
C MET A 100 -4.60 -1.81 -12.21
N VAL A 101 -5.38 -1.57 -11.15
CA VAL A 101 -4.95 -0.77 -10.00
C VAL A 101 -4.03 -1.63 -9.14
N ARG A 102 -2.89 -1.07 -8.76
CA ARG A 102 -1.88 -1.74 -7.94
C ARG A 102 -1.67 -1.08 -6.58
N ALA A 103 -1.90 0.22 -6.49
CA ALA A 103 -1.72 0.96 -5.25
C ALA A 103 -2.73 2.11 -5.14
N VAL A 104 -3.18 2.37 -3.92
CA VAL A 104 -4.02 3.52 -3.59
C VAL A 104 -3.45 4.19 -2.35
N SER A 105 -3.36 5.51 -2.36
CA SER A 105 -2.95 6.33 -1.22
C SER A 105 -3.73 7.64 -1.21
N GLN A 106 -3.69 8.39 -0.11
CA GLN A 106 -4.30 9.72 -0.01
C GLN A 106 -3.27 10.72 0.47
N ASP A 107 -3.16 11.86 -0.24
CA ASP A 107 -2.28 12.94 0.19
C ASP A 107 -2.93 13.85 1.25
N LYS A 108 -2.13 14.71 1.89
CA LYS A 108 -2.62 15.63 2.94
C LYS A 108 -3.67 16.62 2.45
N GLN A 109 -3.72 16.89 1.16
CA GLN A 109 -4.77 17.71 0.54
C GLN A 109 -6.09 16.93 0.39
N GLY A 110 -6.09 15.63 0.68
CA GLY A 110 -7.26 14.75 0.59
C GLY A 110 -7.49 14.16 -0.79
N ARG A 111 -6.56 14.37 -1.74
CA ARG A 111 -6.64 13.77 -3.08
C ARG A 111 -6.25 12.31 -3.02
N ILE A 112 -6.92 11.48 -3.80
CA ILE A 112 -6.64 10.04 -3.90
C ILE A 112 -5.68 9.79 -5.06
N TRP A 113 -4.56 9.17 -4.76
CA TRP A 113 -3.54 8.74 -5.71
C TRP A 113 -3.77 7.27 -6.05
N ILE A 114 -3.90 6.98 -7.33
CA ILE A 114 -4.21 5.64 -7.85
C ILE A 114 -3.10 5.23 -8.79
N GLY A 115 -2.24 4.34 -8.33
CA GLY A 115 -1.15 3.75 -9.11
C GLY A 115 -1.65 2.58 -9.93
N THR A 116 -1.26 2.53 -11.20
CA THR A 116 -1.75 1.54 -12.17
C THR A 116 -0.61 0.71 -12.76
N ASP A 117 -0.98 -0.40 -13.38
CA ASP A 117 -0.08 -1.17 -14.23
C ASP A 117 -0.07 -0.56 -15.65
N GLN A 118 1.02 0.12 -16.02
CA GLN A 118 1.31 0.73 -17.33
C GLN A 118 0.67 2.10 -17.64
N ASP A 119 -0.29 2.63 -16.84
CA ASP A 119 -0.91 3.94 -17.09
C ASP A 119 -0.41 5.07 -16.17
N GLY A 120 0.55 4.78 -15.30
CA GLY A 120 1.08 5.76 -14.34
C GLY A 120 0.16 5.96 -13.16
N ILE A 121 -0.08 7.21 -12.79
CA ILE A 121 -0.84 7.59 -11.61
C ILE A 121 -2.00 8.51 -12.00
N ASP A 122 -3.19 8.18 -11.53
CA ASP A 122 -4.34 9.08 -11.53
C ASP A 122 -4.47 9.72 -10.14
N ILE A 123 -4.57 11.05 -10.08
CA ILE A 123 -4.82 11.82 -8.87
C ILE A 123 -6.24 12.34 -8.93
N LEU A 124 -7.10 11.81 -8.09
CA LEU A 124 -8.52 12.15 -8.01
C LEU A 124 -8.78 13.12 -6.85
N ASP A 125 -9.38 14.25 -7.15
CA ASP A 125 -10.04 15.09 -6.16
C ASP A 125 -11.48 14.58 -5.94
N LYS A 126 -11.74 14.02 -4.76
CA LYS A 126 -13.07 13.46 -4.42
C LYS A 126 -14.17 14.52 -4.39
N LYS A 127 -13.84 15.78 -4.13
CA LYS A 127 -14.83 16.87 -4.00
C LYS A 127 -15.31 17.37 -5.35
N THR A 128 -14.40 17.49 -6.30
CA THR A 128 -14.70 18.02 -7.64
C THR A 128 -14.94 16.93 -8.66
N GLY A 129 -14.44 15.72 -8.41
CA GLY A 129 -14.40 14.62 -9.38
C GLY A 129 -13.33 14.80 -10.47
N GLU A 130 -12.48 15.83 -10.34
CA GLU A 130 -11.39 16.06 -11.27
C GLU A 130 -10.30 15.00 -11.11
N VAL A 131 -9.75 14.56 -12.24
CA VAL A 131 -8.63 13.61 -12.26
C VAL A 131 -7.48 14.19 -13.05
N ARG A 132 -6.33 14.31 -12.40
CA ARG A 132 -5.05 14.65 -13.02
C ARG A 132 -4.23 13.37 -13.21
N GLN A 133 -3.59 13.24 -14.35
CA GLN A 133 -2.76 12.07 -14.65
C GLN A 133 -1.27 12.41 -14.67
N LEU A 134 -0.46 11.58 -14.02
CA LEU A 134 1.00 11.62 -14.07
C LEU A 134 1.51 10.38 -14.78
N ARG A 135 2.35 10.59 -15.79
CA ARG A 135 2.97 9.53 -16.62
C ARG A 135 4.45 9.75 -16.82
N ASN A 136 5.14 8.67 -17.13
CA ASN A 136 6.48 8.75 -17.69
C ASN A 136 6.45 9.49 -19.02
N LYS A 137 7.39 10.40 -19.20
CA LYS A 137 7.66 11.09 -20.48
C LYS A 137 9.09 10.86 -20.86
N ALA A 138 9.30 10.21 -22.00
CA ALA A 138 10.65 9.94 -22.52
C ALA A 138 11.44 11.23 -22.65
N GLY A 139 12.65 11.26 -22.06
CA GLY A 139 13.54 12.44 -22.08
C GLY A 139 13.21 13.52 -21.04
N ASP A 140 12.19 13.34 -20.21
CA ASP A 140 11.86 14.23 -19.09
C ASP A 140 12.17 13.55 -17.75
N GLU A 141 13.36 13.83 -17.21
CA GLU A 141 13.81 13.29 -15.91
C GLU A 141 12.95 13.73 -14.71
N ARG A 142 12.07 14.73 -14.90
CA ARG A 142 11.13 15.21 -13.89
C ARG A 142 9.78 14.50 -13.98
N SER A 143 9.62 13.56 -14.89
CA SER A 143 8.43 12.74 -15.00
C SER A 143 8.59 11.45 -14.20
N LEU A 144 7.48 10.72 -14.04
CA LEU A 144 7.48 9.40 -13.43
C LEU A 144 8.46 8.47 -14.17
N GLN A 145 9.28 7.70 -13.44
CA GLN A 145 10.33 6.86 -14.05
C GLN A 145 9.78 5.65 -14.81
N ASN A 146 8.63 5.14 -14.37
CA ASN A 146 7.91 4.04 -15.04
C ASN A 146 6.41 4.18 -14.82
N ASN A 147 5.60 3.86 -15.83
CA ASN A 147 4.14 3.88 -15.72
C ASN A 147 3.54 2.70 -14.94
N THR A 148 4.33 1.67 -14.63
CA THR A 148 3.90 0.59 -13.71
C THR A 148 4.27 0.97 -12.29
N VAL A 149 3.25 1.36 -11.52
CA VAL A 149 3.37 1.80 -10.12
C VAL A 149 3.06 0.62 -9.21
N MET A 150 3.97 0.30 -8.32
CA MET A 150 3.84 -0.85 -7.42
C MET A 150 3.32 -0.46 -6.04
N VAL A 151 3.75 0.70 -5.54
CA VAL A 151 3.39 1.19 -4.21
C VAL A 151 3.38 2.72 -4.18
N LEU A 152 2.50 3.27 -3.36
CA LEU A 152 2.36 4.70 -3.08
C LEU A 152 2.39 4.92 -1.57
N TYR A 153 3.15 5.90 -1.12
CA TYR A 153 3.24 6.26 0.29
C TYR A 153 3.44 7.77 0.45
N GLU A 154 2.65 8.43 1.27
CA GLU A 154 2.91 9.83 1.66
C GLU A 154 3.57 9.87 3.02
N ASP A 155 4.75 10.48 3.09
CA ASP A 155 5.48 10.66 4.33
C ASP A 155 4.97 11.87 5.15
N SER A 156 5.47 12.02 6.38
CA SER A 156 5.09 13.11 7.27
C SER A 156 5.50 14.50 6.75
N SER A 157 6.42 14.55 5.79
CA SER A 157 6.87 15.76 5.10
C SER A 157 6.03 16.12 3.86
N GLU A 158 4.90 15.44 3.64
CA GLU A 158 4.01 15.61 2.47
C GLU A 158 4.67 15.23 1.14
N THR A 159 5.68 14.37 1.20
CA THR A 159 6.28 13.81 0.01
C THR A 159 5.59 12.51 -0.36
N MET A 160 5.04 12.46 -1.57
CA MET A 160 4.48 11.23 -2.13
C MET A 160 5.59 10.40 -2.76
N TRP A 161 5.89 9.26 -2.16
CA TRP A 161 6.84 8.28 -2.64
C TRP A 161 6.15 7.28 -3.56
N VAL A 162 6.77 6.99 -4.69
CA VAL A 162 6.22 6.15 -5.75
C VAL A 162 7.23 5.07 -6.10
N GLY A 163 6.99 3.86 -5.60
CA GLY A 163 7.77 2.69 -6.01
C GLY A 163 7.32 2.22 -7.40
N THR A 164 8.26 2.08 -8.32
CA THR A 164 7.97 1.70 -9.71
C THR A 164 8.61 0.36 -10.07
N TYR A 165 7.96 -0.36 -11.00
CA TYR A 165 8.46 -1.65 -11.44
C TYR A 165 9.81 -1.52 -12.14
N LYS A 166 10.85 -2.16 -11.58
CA LYS A 166 12.24 -2.23 -12.10
C LYS A 166 12.92 -0.89 -12.42
N LYS A 167 12.38 0.24 -11.93
CA LYS A 167 12.96 1.57 -12.15
C LYS A 167 13.18 2.35 -10.85
N GLY A 168 13.12 1.64 -9.71
CA GLY A 168 13.35 2.22 -8.39
C GLY A 168 12.22 3.11 -7.94
N ILE A 169 12.56 4.22 -7.31
CA ILE A 169 11.63 5.11 -6.67
C ILE A 169 11.58 6.48 -7.36
N SER A 170 10.38 7.01 -7.49
CA SER A 170 10.13 8.42 -7.78
C SER A 170 9.50 9.07 -6.55
N TYR A 171 9.71 10.36 -6.36
CA TYR A 171 9.05 11.09 -5.29
C TYR A 171 8.54 12.45 -5.79
N PHE A 172 7.41 12.85 -5.26
CA PHE A 172 6.74 14.10 -5.61
C PHE A 172 6.47 14.91 -4.36
N ASN A 173 6.92 16.17 -4.37
CA ASN A 173 6.61 17.14 -3.33
C ASN A 173 6.12 18.43 -4.01
N GLU A 174 4.94 18.94 -3.64
CA GLU A 174 4.37 20.13 -4.28
C GLU A 174 5.22 21.39 -4.06
N CYS A 175 5.89 21.50 -2.93
CA CYS A 175 6.78 22.63 -2.66
C CYS A 175 8.00 22.66 -3.58
N ALA A 176 8.38 21.52 -4.16
CA ALA A 176 9.52 21.39 -5.06
C ALA A 176 9.14 21.31 -6.54
N PHE A 177 7.87 21.11 -6.88
CA PHE A 177 7.34 20.94 -8.24
C PHE A 177 8.09 19.92 -9.12
N LYS A 178 8.73 18.92 -8.54
CA LYS A 178 9.59 17.98 -9.27
C LYS A 178 9.47 16.58 -8.73
N PHE A 179 9.39 15.58 -9.63
CA PHE A 179 9.80 14.25 -9.28
C PHE A 179 11.32 14.22 -9.16
N GLY A 180 11.82 13.78 -8.00
CA GLY A 180 13.14 13.21 -7.89
C GLY A 180 13.03 11.73 -8.21
N ALA A 181 14.13 11.13 -8.65
CA ALA A 181 14.17 9.71 -8.92
C ALA A 181 15.53 9.13 -8.55
N GLU A 182 15.49 7.97 -7.90
CA GLU A 182 16.68 7.22 -7.54
C GLU A 182 16.46 5.73 -7.88
N TYR A 183 17.47 5.10 -8.46
CA TYR A 183 17.45 3.67 -8.66
C TYR A 183 17.94 2.96 -7.39
N ILE A 184 17.04 2.24 -6.74
CA ILE A 184 17.33 1.54 -5.46
C ILE A 184 17.00 0.04 -5.56
N GLY A 185 16.46 -0.41 -6.67
CA GLY A 185 15.97 -1.77 -6.85
C GLY A 185 14.47 -1.81 -7.13
N ASP A 186 13.89 -3.00 -7.02
CA ASP A 186 12.45 -3.22 -7.24
C ASP A 186 11.69 -3.04 -5.93
N ILE A 187 11.07 -1.87 -5.74
CA ILE A 187 10.41 -1.48 -4.48
C ILE A 187 9.10 -2.24 -4.30
N SER A 188 8.98 -2.96 -3.19
CA SER A 188 7.82 -3.73 -2.80
C SER A 188 6.97 -3.04 -1.72
N CYS A 189 7.61 -2.34 -0.79
CA CYS A 189 6.91 -1.64 0.29
C CYS A 189 7.70 -0.41 0.78
N ILE A 190 6.98 0.52 1.39
CA ILE A 190 7.51 1.77 1.95
C ILE A 190 6.88 1.98 3.32
N GLU A 191 7.69 2.36 4.31
CA GLU A 191 7.27 2.65 5.68
C GLU A 191 8.08 3.83 6.23
N GLU A 192 7.51 4.63 7.11
CA GLU A 192 8.20 5.75 7.78
C GLU A 192 8.31 5.49 9.29
N ASP A 193 9.47 5.81 9.88
CA ASP A 193 9.62 5.79 11.33
C ASP A 193 9.38 7.16 11.98
N LYS A 194 9.34 7.18 13.31
CA LYS A 194 9.09 8.40 14.10
C LYS A 194 10.19 9.45 13.96
N GLU A 195 11.37 9.04 13.54
CA GLU A 195 12.53 9.88 13.30
C GLU A 195 12.55 10.49 11.89
N GLY A 196 11.56 10.16 11.04
CA GLY A 196 11.44 10.65 9.67
C GLY A 196 12.34 9.93 8.66
N TYR A 197 12.80 8.71 8.99
CA TYR A 197 13.44 7.84 8.01
C TYR A 197 12.39 7.03 7.26
N VAL A 198 12.54 6.99 5.96
CA VAL A 198 11.73 6.14 5.07
C VAL A 198 12.44 4.82 4.86
N TRP A 199 11.77 3.73 5.19
CA TRP A 199 12.24 2.36 5.05
C TRP A 199 11.69 1.78 3.74
N LEU A 200 12.58 1.40 2.85
CA LEU A 200 12.26 0.88 1.52
C LEU A 200 12.57 -0.61 1.48
N GLY A 201 11.53 -1.44 1.38
CA GLY A 201 11.68 -2.86 1.13
C GLY A 201 11.76 -3.12 -0.36
N THR A 202 12.65 -4.03 -0.77
CA THR A 202 12.85 -4.39 -2.17
C THR A 202 12.73 -5.89 -2.38
N ASN A 203 12.49 -6.30 -3.62
CA ASN A 203 12.45 -7.71 -3.98
C ASN A 203 13.85 -8.31 -4.25
N ASP A 204 14.90 -7.49 -4.34
CA ASP A 204 16.20 -7.89 -4.87
C ASP A 204 17.41 -7.41 -4.09
N VAL A 205 17.31 -6.30 -3.34
CA VAL A 205 18.45 -5.71 -2.61
C VAL A 205 18.25 -5.59 -1.09
N GLY A 206 17.15 -6.14 -0.57
CA GLY A 206 16.83 -6.10 0.86
C GLY A 206 16.14 -4.82 1.28
N ILE A 207 16.59 -4.24 2.38
CA ILE A 207 16.00 -3.02 2.96
C ILE A 207 17.00 -1.87 2.88
N ILE A 208 16.50 -0.71 2.47
CA ILE A 208 17.24 0.55 2.53
C ILE A 208 16.44 1.53 3.39
N TYR A 209 17.09 2.23 4.30
CA TYR A 209 16.49 3.35 4.99
C TYR A 209 17.10 4.68 4.52
N TRP A 210 16.26 5.66 4.37
CA TRP A 210 16.58 6.95 3.77
C TRP A 210 15.98 8.09 4.57
N ASN A 211 16.82 9.05 4.96
CA ASN A 211 16.36 10.32 5.51
C ASN A 211 16.14 11.30 4.34
N SER A 212 14.88 11.60 4.05
CA SER A 212 14.49 12.46 2.91
C SER A 212 14.96 13.91 3.06
N VAL A 213 15.15 14.39 4.30
CA VAL A 213 15.59 15.76 4.59
C VAL A 213 17.09 15.93 4.35
N THR A 214 17.91 14.98 4.83
CA THR A 214 19.37 15.06 4.71
C THR A 214 19.92 14.38 3.46
N GLY A 215 19.11 13.58 2.78
CA GLY A 215 19.54 12.73 1.66
C GLY A 215 20.37 11.51 2.08
N ASN A 216 20.62 11.32 3.38
CA ASN A 216 21.42 10.20 3.87
C ASN A 216 20.66 8.89 3.73
N ARG A 217 21.32 7.87 3.18
CA ARG A 217 20.76 6.52 3.01
C ARG A 217 21.78 5.44 3.37
N ALA A 218 21.28 4.30 3.84
CA ALA A 218 22.10 3.12 4.12
C ALA A 218 21.29 1.84 3.96
N ALA A 219 21.98 0.74 3.67
CA ALA A 219 21.38 -0.59 3.69
C ALA A 219 21.13 -1.07 5.13
N PHE A 220 20.07 -1.83 5.33
CA PHE A 220 19.77 -2.52 6.58
C PHE A 220 19.69 -4.04 6.35
N PRO A 221 20.26 -4.86 7.23
CA PRO A 221 21.03 -4.49 8.42
C PRO A 221 22.42 -3.92 8.09
N GLN A 222 22.94 -3.09 8.99
CA GLN A 222 24.27 -2.51 8.83
C GLN A 222 25.36 -3.58 9.02
N LYS A 223 26.57 -3.26 8.54
CA LYS A 223 27.73 -4.14 8.70
C LYS A 223 27.99 -4.44 10.19
N GLY A 224 27.98 -5.72 10.53
CA GLY A 224 28.17 -6.20 11.91
C GLY A 224 26.87 -6.63 12.61
N MET A 225 25.70 -6.42 12.01
CA MET A 225 24.43 -6.99 12.45
C MET A 225 24.20 -8.37 11.83
N ASP A 226 23.29 -9.14 12.44
CA ASP A 226 22.79 -10.38 11.85
C ASP A 226 22.12 -10.09 10.50
N LYS A 227 22.32 -10.98 9.53
CA LYS A 227 21.75 -10.83 8.19
C LYS A 227 20.27 -11.19 8.18
N LEU A 228 19.53 -10.59 7.26
CA LEU A 228 18.20 -11.03 6.90
C LEU A 228 18.29 -12.43 6.25
N THR A 229 17.20 -13.18 6.33
CA THR A 229 17.13 -14.54 5.72
C THR A 229 17.06 -14.52 4.21
N THR A 230 16.63 -13.39 3.63
CA THR A 230 16.49 -13.17 2.20
C THR A 230 16.47 -11.67 1.92
N ASP A 231 16.84 -11.28 0.72
CA ASP A 231 16.78 -9.89 0.24
C ASP A 231 15.43 -9.56 -0.41
N ALA A 232 14.52 -10.53 -0.54
CA ALA A 232 13.18 -10.33 -1.06
C ALA A 232 12.20 -9.95 0.07
N ILE A 233 12.00 -8.66 0.22
CA ILE A 233 11.11 -8.08 1.23
C ILE A 233 9.72 -7.91 0.63
N VAL A 234 8.69 -8.28 1.38
CA VAL A 234 7.29 -8.18 0.96
C VAL A 234 6.60 -7.00 1.64
N CYS A 235 6.82 -6.85 2.95
CA CYS A 235 6.24 -5.76 3.72
C CYS A 235 7.15 -5.39 4.90
N ILE A 236 7.01 -4.15 5.34
CA ILE A 236 7.67 -3.60 6.55
C ILE A 236 6.59 -2.92 7.37
N LEU A 237 6.69 -3.04 8.70
CA LEU A 237 5.85 -2.32 9.64
C LEU A 237 6.70 -1.80 10.80
N LYS A 238 6.69 -0.50 11.03
CA LYS A 238 7.26 0.11 12.22
C LYS A 238 6.20 0.20 13.31
N ALA A 239 6.27 -0.70 14.28
CA ALA A 239 5.31 -0.75 15.37
C ALA A 239 5.47 0.43 16.36
N SER A 240 4.39 0.78 17.05
CA SER A 240 4.37 1.88 18.03
C SER A 240 5.33 1.68 19.20
N ASP A 241 5.69 0.43 19.54
CA ASP A 241 6.68 0.07 20.55
C ASP A 241 8.13 0.18 20.05
N GLY A 242 8.35 0.65 18.82
CA GLY A 242 9.65 0.86 18.19
C GLY A 242 10.24 -0.34 17.47
N LYS A 243 9.58 -1.50 17.50
CA LYS A 243 10.02 -2.68 16.75
C LYS A 243 9.77 -2.53 15.26
N LEU A 244 10.65 -3.09 14.44
CA LEU A 244 10.48 -3.19 13.00
C LEU A 244 10.14 -4.65 12.65
N TRP A 245 8.97 -4.84 12.08
CA TRP A 245 8.51 -6.12 11.58
C TRP A 245 8.69 -6.20 10.08
N ILE A 246 9.25 -7.29 9.60
CA ILE A 246 9.63 -7.45 8.20
C ILE A 246 9.09 -8.80 7.70
N GLY A 247 8.14 -8.74 6.79
CA GLY A 247 7.67 -9.91 6.05
C GLY A 247 8.55 -10.15 4.83
N THR A 248 8.95 -11.39 4.61
CA THR A 248 9.87 -11.76 3.55
C THR A 248 9.30 -12.85 2.65
N PHE A 249 9.69 -12.87 1.39
CA PHE A 249 9.33 -13.95 0.49
C PHE A 249 10.17 -15.21 0.78
N GLY A 250 9.51 -16.23 1.27
CA GLY A 250 10.16 -17.51 1.59
C GLY A 250 11.03 -17.54 2.85
N GLY A 251 11.34 -16.39 3.46
CA GLY A 251 12.19 -16.28 4.66
C GLY A 251 11.42 -16.23 5.98
N GLY A 252 10.09 -16.09 5.94
CA GLY A 252 9.23 -15.95 7.11
C GLY A 252 9.09 -14.49 7.59
N LEU A 253 8.77 -14.31 8.86
CA LEU A 253 8.64 -13.03 9.52
C LEU A 253 9.90 -12.73 10.35
N ILE A 254 10.37 -11.52 10.29
CA ILE A 254 11.53 -11.03 11.05
C ILE A 254 11.09 -9.88 11.94
N CYS A 255 11.57 -9.87 13.18
CA CYS A 255 11.42 -8.76 14.10
C CYS A 255 12.81 -8.20 14.44
N TYR A 256 13.00 -6.91 14.21
CA TYR A 256 14.17 -6.17 14.69
C TYR A 256 13.78 -5.35 15.91
N ASP A 257 14.50 -5.58 17.02
CA ASP A 257 14.28 -4.91 18.30
C ASP A 257 15.64 -4.52 18.92
N ASN A 258 15.92 -3.23 19.02
CA ASN A 258 17.10 -2.69 19.70
C ASN A 258 18.41 -3.41 19.37
N GLY A 259 18.70 -3.61 18.09
CA GLY A 259 19.95 -4.26 17.64
C GLY A 259 19.87 -5.79 17.51
N ARG A 260 18.75 -6.41 17.90
CA ARG A 260 18.53 -7.86 17.76
C ARG A 260 17.59 -8.16 16.62
N ILE A 261 17.96 -9.15 15.82
CA ILE A 261 17.12 -9.70 14.75
C ILE A 261 16.58 -11.06 15.21
N ILE A 262 15.27 -11.21 15.25
CA ILE A 262 14.56 -12.43 15.65
C ILE A 262 13.82 -12.96 14.42
N HIS A 263 14.02 -14.23 14.08
CA HIS A 263 13.40 -14.87 12.94
C HIS A 263 12.25 -15.78 13.38
N TYR A 264 11.09 -15.57 12.80
CA TYR A 264 9.92 -16.42 12.97
C TYR A 264 9.70 -17.23 11.70
N LYS A 265 10.03 -18.52 11.74
CA LYS A 265 9.84 -19.46 10.63
C LYS A 265 8.79 -20.49 11.01
N LYS A 266 8.04 -20.97 10.01
CA LYS A 266 7.21 -22.15 10.19
C LYS A 266 8.14 -23.35 10.43
N ASN A 267 7.99 -24.04 11.55
CA ASN A 267 8.59 -25.35 11.73
C ASN A 267 7.87 -26.31 10.77
N ILE A 268 8.59 -26.79 9.77
CA ILE A 268 8.12 -27.84 8.85
C ILE A 268 8.44 -29.19 9.50
#